data_df0eaa9998ce2f7b447e1a0118187ac0
#
_entry.id   df0eaa9998ce2f7b447e1a0118187ac0
#
_cell.length_a   1.000
_cell.length_b   1.000
_cell.length_c   1.000
_cell.angle_alpha   90.00
_cell.angle_beta   90.00
_cell.angle_gamma   90.00
#
_symmetry.space_group_name_H-M   'P 1'
#
loop_
_entity.id
_entity.type
_entity.pdbx_description
1 polymer ?
#
loop_
_entity_poly.entity_id
_entity_poly.type
_entity_poly.pdbx_seq_one_letter_code
_entity_poly.pdbx_strand_id
1 'polypeptide(L)'
;MSLNLTHLQQLEAESIHIIREVVAEFGNPVMLYSIGKDSAVMLHLARKAFYPAPPPFPLMHVDTTWKFREMIEFRDKMAAECGLDLIVHVNEEGVRQGISPFTHGSSLYTDIMKTEGLKQALDRYKFDATFGGARRDEEKSRAKERIFSFRSANHRWDPKMQRPELWDLYNTRIKPGESIRVFPISNWTELDVWQYIHLENIPIVPLYYAAVRPVVERDGMLIMVDDARMELKPGEKVQYKSVRFRTLGCYPLTAAVESEAATLPEIIQEMLLTRTSERQGRMIDHDSAGSMEKKKQEGYF
;
A
#
# COMPACT_ATOMS: atom_id res chain seq x y z
N MET A 1 15.02 11.06 -34.36
CA MET A 1 15.01 9.67 -33.85
C MET A 1 13.89 9.55 -32.85
N SER A 2 12.83 8.77 -33.12
CA SER A 2 11.83 8.47 -32.10
C SER A 2 12.49 7.52 -31.09
N LEU A 3 12.63 7.95 -29.86
CA LEU A 3 13.04 7.09 -28.74
C LEU A 3 11.91 6.08 -28.52
N ASN A 4 12.07 4.85 -28.97
CA ASN A 4 11.16 3.77 -28.62
C ASN A 4 11.44 3.34 -27.17
N LEU A 5 10.68 3.89 -26.23
CA LEU A 5 10.74 3.48 -24.84
C LEU A 5 10.21 2.05 -24.68
N THR A 6 10.84 1.27 -23.81
CA THR A 6 10.28 -0.03 -23.39
C THR A 6 9.01 0.20 -22.58
N HIS A 7 8.21 -0.84 -22.41
CA HIS A 7 6.98 -0.77 -21.60
C HIS A 7 7.25 -0.22 -20.19
N LEU A 8 8.24 -0.73 -19.47
CA LEU A 8 8.59 -0.25 -18.13
C LEU A 8 9.10 1.20 -18.13
N GLN A 9 9.84 1.62 -19.15
CA GLN A 9 10.27 3.01 -19.28
C GLN A 9 9.11 3.97 -19.55
N GLN A 10 8.07 3.53 -20.26
CA GLN A 10 6.84 4.30 -20.46
C GLN A 10 6.08 4.48 -19.14
N LEU A 11 5.90 3.39 -18.39
CA LEU A 11 5.26 3.42 -17.06
C LEU A 11 6.04 4.28 -16.06
N GLU A 12 7.37 4.20 -16.06
CA GLU A 12 8.24 5.05 -15.25
C GLU A 12 8.06 6.53 -15.60
N ALA A 13 8.12 6.87 -16.88
CA ALA A 13 7.98 8.25 -17.36
C ALA A 13 6.61 8.84 -16.99
N GLU A 14 5.53 8.08 -17.16
CA GLU A 14 4.17 8.46 -16.74
C GLU A 14 4.12 8.72 -15.24
N SER A 15 4.62 7.79 -14.43
CA SER A 15 4.60 7.91 -12.97
C SER A 15 5.40 9.11 -12.47
N ILE A 16 6.58 9.36 -13.05
CA ILE A 16 7.41 10.53 -12.72
C ILE A 16 6.69 11.82 -13.12
N HIS A 17 6.02 11.86 -14.27
CA HIS A 17 5.23 13.01 -14.69
C HIS A 17 4.11 13.29 -13.69
N ILE A 18 3.33 12.28 -13.30
CA ILE A 18 2.25 12.42 -12.31
C ILE A 18 2.78 12.95 -10.97
N ILE A 19 3.90 12.43 -10.48
CA ILE A 19 4.49 12.85 -9.21
C ILE A 19 4.91 14.34 -9.29
N ARG A 20 5.54 14.75 -10.38
CA ARG A 20 5.95 16.15 -10.60
C ARG A 20 4.76 17.10 -10.73
N GLU A 21 3.70 16.67 -11.40
CA GLU A 21 2.45 17.43 -11.56
C GLU A 21 1.81 17.75 -10.20
N VAL A 22 1.77 16.74 -9.30
CA VAL A 22 1.25 16.96 -7.94
C VAL A 22 2.05 17.99 -7.18
N VAL A 23 3.37 17.93 -7.23
CA VAL A 23 4.22 18.90 -6.52
C VAL A 23 4.11 20.31 -7.11
N ALA A 24 3.85 20.42 -8.40
CA ALA A 24 3.63 21.72 -9.05
C ALA A 24 2.28 22.37 -8.68
N GLU A 25 1.26 21.55 -8.46
CA GLU A 25 -0.15 22.01 -8.33
C GLU A 25 -0.63 22.10 -6.88
N PHE A 26 -0.02 21.32 -5.94
CA PHE A 26 -0.47 21.23 -4.55
C PHE A 26 0.54 21.82 -3.58
N GLY A 27 0.04 22.47 -2.54
CA GLY A 27 0.89 23.17 -1.57
C GLY A 27 1.44 22.29 -0.46
N ASN A 28 0.77 21.16 -0.15
CA ASN A 28 1.12 20.30 0.97
C ASN A 28 0.90 18.80 0.66
N PRO A 29 1.65 18.23 -0.29
CA PRO A 29 1.55 16.82 -0.62
C PRO A 29 2.22 15.92 0.41
N VAL A 30 1.77 14.65 0.50
CA VAL A 30 2.36 13.60 1.33
C VAL A 30 2.36 12.27 0.59
N MET A 31 3.39 11.44 0.79
CA MET A 31 3.42 10.09 0.26
C MET A 31 3.14 9.05 1.35
N LEU A 32 2.05 8.27 1.18
CA LEU A 32 1.78 7.15 2.07
C LEU A 32 2.83 6.06 1.87
N TYR A 33 3.48 5.72 2.96
CA TYR A 33 4.50 4.67 2.99
C TYR A 33 3.99 3.46 3.77
N SER A 34 3.33 2.54 3.05
CA SER A 34 2.76 1.32 3.62
C SER A 34 3.79 0.21 3.82
N ILE A 35 5.04 0.42 3.39
CA ILE A 35 6.18 -0.52 3.46
C ILE A 35 6.01 -1.73 2.52
N GLY A 36 4.92 -1.79 1.76
CA GLY A 36 4.71 -2.80 0.72
C GLY A 36 5.54 -2.53 -0.54
N LYS A 37 5.60 -3.53 -1.44
CA LYS A 37 6.32 -3.45 -2.72
C LYS A 37 5.92 -2.23 -3.57
N ASP A 38 4.62 -1.94 -3.61
CA ASP A 38 4.06 -0.83 -4.38
C ASP A 38 4.54 0.53 -3.83
N SER A 39 4.54 0.70 -2.51
CA SER A 39 5.08 1.91 -1.88
C SER A 39 6.60 2.03 -1.98
N ALA A 40 7.34 0.92 -2.06
CA ALA A 40 8.77 0.93 -2.33
C ALA A 40 9.07 1.42 -3.76
N VAL A 41 8.30 0.95 -4.76
CA VAL A 41 8.39 1.45 -6.13
C VAL A 41 8.05 2.94 -6.20
N MET A 42 6.98 3.38 -5.53
CA MET A 42 6.61 4.79 -5.50
C MET A 42 7.69 5.67 -4.88
N LEU A 43 8.30 5.25 -3.79
CA LEU A 43 9.43 5.97 -3.16
C LEU A 43 10.62 6.07 -4.12
N HIS A 44 10.94 4.99 -4.83
CA HIS A 44 12.01 4.98 -5.83
C HIS A 44 11.71 5.95 -6.98
N LEU A 45 10.50 5.93 -7.53
CA LEU A 45 10.04 6.84 -8.59
C LEU A 45 10.08 8.30 -8.12
N ALA A 46 9.67 8.59 -6.89
CA ALA A 46 9.74 9.93 -6.32
C ALA A 46 11.19 10.43 -6.21
N ARG A 47 12.11 9.58 -5.77
CA ARG A 47 13.55 9.92 -5.74
C ARG A 47 14.11 10.19 -7.14
N LYS A 48 13.72 9.40 -8.14
CA LYS A 48 14.09 9.65 -9.56
C LYS A 48 13.48 10.96 -10.07
N ALA A 49 12.23 11.26 -9.71
CA ALA A 49 11.51 12.46 -10.16
C ALA A 49 12.22 13.76 -9.78
N PHE A 50 12.89 13.80 -8.62
CA PHE A 50 13.51 15.02 -8.08
C PHE A 50 15.04 14.95 -8.00
N TYR A 51 15.65 13.85 -8.46
CA TYR A 51 17.11 13.73 -8.45
C TYR A 51 17.80 14.96 -9.10
N PRO A 52 18.87 15.51 -8.48
CA PRO A 52 19.60 15.03 -7.29
C PRO A 52 19.02 15.48 -5.94
N ALA A 53 17.98 16.32 -5.92
CA ALA A 53 17.35 16.75 -4.68
C ALA A 53 16.45 15.64 -4.10
N PRO A 54 16.17 15.64 -2.78
CA PRO A 54 15.14 14.76 -2.21
C PRO A 54 13.74 15.18 -2.68
N PRO A 55 12.76 14.26 -2.67
CA PRO A 55 11.36 14.62 -2.86
C PRO A 55 10.90 15.71 -1.89
N PRO A 56 10.20 16.77 -2.38
CA PRO A 56 9.81 17.91 -1.54
C PRO A 56 8.53 17.67 -0.74
N PHE A 57 8.37 16.47 -0.20
CA PHE A 57 7.24 16.08 0.64
C PHE A 57 7.64 14.94 1.60
N PRO A 58 7.00 14.85 2.77
CA PRO A 58 7.29 13.80 3.72
C PRO A 58 6.67 12.45 3.33
N LEU A 59 7.20 11.38 3.94
CA LEU A 59 6.54 10.09 4.01
C LEU A 59 5.58 10.06 5.19
N MET A 60 4.45 9.35 5.06
CA MET A 60 3.53 9.13 6.15
C MET A 60 3.17 7.65 6.27
N HIS A 61 3.35 7.10 7.46
CA HIS A 61 2.93 5.77 7.83
C HIS A 61 1.78 5.83 8.84
N VAL A 62 0.64 5.23 8.50
CA VAL A 62 -0.44 5.01 9.47
C VAL A 62 -0.14 3.70 10.18
N ASP A 63 0.34 3.81 11.40
CA ASP A 63 0.67 2.65 12.22
C ASP A 63 -0.58 2.16 12.96
N THR A 64 -1.00 0.97 12.61
CA THR A 64 -2.15 0.30 13.21
C THR A 64 -1.80 -0.51 14.45
N THR A 65 -0.56 -0.41 14.95
CA THR A 65 0.04 -1.15 16.06
C THR A 65 0.24 -2.66 15.82
N TRP A 66 -0.42 -3.21 14.81
CA TRP A 66 -0.32 -4.61 14.42
C TRP A 66 0.36 -4.75 13.07
N LYS A 67 1.68 -4.47 13.03
CA LYS A 67 2.55 -4.68 11.88
C LYS A 67 3.58 -5.75 12.20
N PHE A 68 4.08 -6.43 11.17
CA PHE A 68 5.23 -7.32 11.33
C PHE A 68 6.46 -6.52 11.75
N ARG A 69 7.28 -7.09 12.64
CA ARG A 69 8.50 -6.42 13.14
C ARG A 69 9.46 -6.07 12.01
N GLU A 70 9.67 -7.00 11.06
CA GLU A 70 10.51 -6.76 9.89
C GLU A 70 10.03 -5.56 9.04
N MET A 71 8.72 -5.28 9.01
CA MET A 71 8.20 -4.09 8.32
C MET A 71 8.60 -2.80 9.02
N ILE A 72 8.51 -2.75 10.35
CA ILE A 72 8.84 -1.55 11.13
C ILE A 72 10.34 -1.24 11.03
N GLU A 73 11.18 -2.25 11.20
CA GLU A 73 12.64 -2.13 11.05
C GLU A 73 13.03 -1.63 9.65
N PHE A 74 12.42 -2.22 8.62
CA PHE A 74 12.66 -1.81 7.24
C PHE A 74 12.18 -0.39 6.95
N ARG A 75 11.02 0.02 7.49
CA ARG A 75 10.47 1.38 7.37
C ARG A 75 11.46 2.42 7.86
N ASP A 76 11.93 2.23 9.08
CA ASP A 76 12.80 3.20 9.75
C ASP A 76 14.17 3.28 9.06
N LYS A 77 14.70 2.12 8.64
CA LYS A 77 15.92 2.04 7.84
C LYS A 77 15.78 2.81 6.53
N MET A 78 14.73 2.55 5.75
CA MET A 78 14.53 3.18 4.44
C MET A 78 14.30 4.69 4.53
N ALA A 79 13.55 5.16 5.53
CA ALA A 79 13.34 6.58 5.74
C ALA A 79 14.69 7.30 6.03
N ALA A 80 15.51 6.72 6.89
CA ALA A 80 16.83 7.25 7.22
C ALA A 80 17.78 7.25 6.00
N GLU A 81 17.85 6.15 5.25
CA GLU A 81 18.70 6.03 4.05
C GLU A 81 18.30 6.99 2.93
N CYS A 82 17.00 7.27 2.80
CA CYS A 82 16.49 8.21 1.81
C CYS A 82 16.59 9.68 2.25
N GLY A 83 16.90 9.94 3.51
CA GLY A 83 16.95 11.30 4.06
C GLY A 83 15.61 12.03 4.00
N LEU A 84 14.49 11.30 4.16
CA LEU A 84 13.14 11.84 4.12
C LEU A 84 12.50 11.88 5.50
N ASP A 85 11.76 12.94 5.76
CA ASP A 85 10.93 13.03 6.96
C ASP A 85 9.86 11.96 6.96
N LEU A 86 9.78 11.18 8.02
CA LEU A 86 8.78 10.13 8.23
C LEU A 86 7.81 10.54 9.34
N ILE A 87 6.57 10.73 8.96
CA ILE A 87 5.46 10.95 9.90
C ILE A 87 4.86 9.59 10.21
N VAL A 88 4.88 9.19 11.48
CA VAL A 88 4.19 7.99 11.97
C VAL A 88 2.95 8.44 12.75
N HIS A 89 1.77 8.07 12.27
CA HIS A 89 0.51 8.41 12.90
C HIS A 89 -0.17 7.16 13.44
N VAL A 90 -0.61 7.21 14.69
CA VAL A 90 -1.36 6.17 15.38
C VAL A 90 -2.71 6.75 15.80
N ASN A 91 -3.79 5.98 15.65
CA ASN A 91 -5.06 6.34 16.28
C ASN A 91 -5.01 6.01 17.78
N GLU A 92 -4.60 6.99 18.59
CA GLU A 92 -4.41 6.83 20.03
C GLU A 92 -5.73 6.47 20.76
N GLU A 93 -6.87 6.93 20.26
CA GLU A 93 -8.18 6.57 20.82
C GLU A 93 -8.48 5.09 20.62
N GLY A 94 -8.23 4.56 19.43
CA GLY A 94 -8.36 3.14 19.17
C GLY A 94 -7.41 2.29 20.04
N VAL A 95 -6.20 2.78 20.30
CA VAL A 95 -5.26 2.12 21.21
C VAL A 95 -5.80 2.12 22.64
N ARG A 96 -6.31 3.25 23.14
CA ARG A 96 -6.91 3.35 24.50
C ARG A 96 -8.12 2.45 24.69
N GLN A 97 -8.90 2.24 23.62
CA GLN A 97 -10.05 1.33 23.62
C GLN A 97 -9.63 -0.14 23.48
N GLY A 98 -8.35 -0.46 23.32
CA GLY A 98 -7.85 -1.82 23.18
C GLY A 98 -8.28 -2.48 21.87
N ILE A 99 -8.47 -1.69 20.81
CA ILE A 99 -8.90 -2.21 19.50
C ILE A 99 -7.81 -3.12 18.91
N SER A 100 -8.13 -4.39 18.74
CA SER A 100 -7.21 -5.39 18.19
C SER A 100 -7.90 -6.26 17.14
N PRO A 101 -7.13 -6.89 16.22
CA PRO A 101 -7.73 -7.79 15.22
C PRO A 101 -8.32 -9.05 15.82
N PHE A 102 -7.91 -9.45 17.04
CA PHE A 102 -8.42 -10.64 17.74
C PHE A 102 -9.76 -10.39 18.43
N THR A 103 -9.91 -9.23 19.06
CA THR A 103 -11.09 -8.91 19.86
C THR A 103 -12.22 -8.25 19.07
N HIS A 104 -11.88 -7.56 17.96
CA HIS A 104 -12.85 -6.75 17.21
C HIS A 104 -13.04 -7.20 15.76
N GLY A 105 -12.28 -8.21 15.32
CA GLY A 105 -12.32 -8.71 13.94
C GLY A 105 -11.66 -7.76 12.92
N SER A 106 -11.51 -8.25 11.68
CA SER A 106 -10.76 -7.58 10.62
C SER A 106 -11.39 -6.25 10.20
N SER A 107 -12.72 -6.20 10.06
CA SER A 107 -13.45 -5.04 9.55
C SER A 107 -13.37 -3.86 10.52
N LEU A 108 -13.86 -4.02 11.75
CA LEU A 108 -13.91 -2.95 12.74
C LEU A 108 -12.50 -2.45 13.09
N TYR A 109 -11.55 -3.38 13.28
CA TYR A 109 -10.15 -3.01 13.51
C TYR A 109 -9.60 -2.16 12.36
N THR A 110 -9.83 -2.55 11.11
CA THR A 110 -9.34 -1.78 9.95
C THR A 110 -10.01 -0.42 9.85
N ASP A 111 -11.30 -0.34 10.13
CA ASP A 111 -12.03 0.92 10.06
C ASP A 111 -11.52 1.92 11.11
N ILE A 112 -11.31 1.47 12.34
CA ILE A 112 -10.85 2.35 13.43
C ILE A 112 -9.34 2.65 13.29
N MET A 113 -8.50 1.62 13.21
CA MET A 113 -7.07 1.80 13.31
C MET A 113 -6.42 2.30 12.01
N LYS A 114 -7.01 1.99 10.85
CA LYS A 114 -6.45 2.36 9.55
C LYS A 114 -7.24 3.49 8.88
N THR A 115 -8.56 3.34 8.70
CA THR A 115 -9.36 4.32 7.96
C THR A 115 -9.51 5.61 8.74
N GLU A 116 -9.97 5.54 9.99
CA GLU A 116 -10.06 6.74 10.85
C GLU A 116 -8.67 7.29 11.20
N GLY A 117 -7.67 6.44 11.46
CA GLY A 117 -6.30 6.88 11.66
C GLY A 117 -5.75 7.67 10.47
N LEU A 118 -6.04 7.25 9.22
CA LEU A 118 -5.65 8.01 8.04
C LEU A 118 -6.36 9.37 7.97
N LYS A 119 -7.67 9.43 8.20
CA LYS A 119 -8.43 10.69 8.20
C LYS A 119 -7.88 11.67 9.24
N GLN A 120 -7.65 11.18 10.46
CA GLN A 120 -7.05 11.98 11.55
C GLN A 120 -5.70 12.57 11.13
N ALA A 121 -4.84 11.78 10.50
CA ALA A 121 -3.55 12.25 10.02
C ALA A 121 -3.70 13.32 8.94
N LEU A 122 -4.55 13.10 7.94
CA LEU A 122 -4.79 14.05 6.85
C LEU A 122 -5.33 15.40 7.38
N ASP A 123 -6.27 15.36 8.32
CA ASP A 123 -6.85 16.55 8.93
C ASP A 123 -5.84 17.29 9.83
N ARG A 124 -5.08 16.53 10.63
CA ARG A 124 -4.08 17.09 11.56
C ARG A 124 -3.00 17.84 10.82
N TYR A 125 -2.47 17.27 9.73
CA TYR A 125 -1.37 17.85 8.96
C TYR A 125 -1.86 18.68 7.76
N LYS A 126 -3.18 18.72 7.48
CA LYS A 126 -3.80 19.48 6.40
C LYS A 126 -3.22 19.16 5.02
N PHE A 127 -2.97 17.90 4.74
CA PHE A 127 -2.51 17.47 3.43
C PHE A 127 -3.61 17.65 2.38
N ASP A 128 -3.26 18.32 1.27
CA ASP A 128 -4.15 18.58 0.13
C ASP A 128 -4.03 17.51 -0.97
N ALA A 129 -2.86 16.87 -1.09
CA ALA A 129 -2.62 15.76 -2.00
C ALA A 129 -1.94 14.59 -1.28
N THR A 130 -2.38 13.37 -1.57
CA THR A 130 -1.88 12.16 -0.91
C THR A 130 -1.56 11.10 -1.95
N PHE A 131 -0.28 10.76 -2.11
CA PHE A 131 0.13 9.68 -3.00
C PHE A 131 -0.14 8.31 -2.39
N GLY A 132 -0.66 7.39 -3.21
CA GLY A 132 -0.92 6.01 -2.83
C GLY A 132 -0.53 5.02 -3.91
N GLY A 133 -0.17 3.81 -3.48
CA GLY A 133 0.32 2.74 -4.34
C GLY A 133 -0.77 1.85 -4.93
N ALA A 134 -2.02 2.31 -5.01
CA ALA A 134 -3.10 1.50 -5.59
C ALA A 134 -2.97 1.37 -7.10
N ARG A 135 -3.24 0.16 -7.61
CA ARG A 135 -3.21 -0.17 -9.03
C ARG A 135 -4.57 -0.68 -9.51
N ARG A 136 -4.93 -0.38 -10.74
CA ARG A 136 -6.17 -0.87 -11.35
C ARG A 136 -6.24 -2.39 -11.45
N ASP A 137 -5.08 -3.03 -11.54
CA ASP A 137 -4.92 -4.49 -11.64
C ASP A 137 -5.24 -5.24 -10.34
N GLU A 138 -5.15 -4.58 -9.17
CA GLU A 138 -5.32 -5.24 -7.88
C GLU A 138 -6.72 -5.82 -7.67
N GLU A 139 -7.74 -5.04 -8.08
CA GLU A 139 -9.14 -5.36 -7.76
C GLU A 139 -10.12 -4.55 -8.61
N LYS A 140 -11.31 -5.13 -8.89
CA LYS A 140 -12.35 -4.52 -9.75
C LYS A 140 -12.77 -3.10 -9.32
N SER A 141 -12.84 -2.83 -8.02
CA SER A 141 -13.22 -1.49 -7.55
C SER A 141 -12.13 -0.45 -7.85
N ARG A 142 -10.86 -0.86 -7.90
CA ARG A 142 -9.72 0.00 -8.27
C ARG A 142 -9.76 0.44 -9.73
N ALA A 143 -10.28 -0.39 -10.62
CA ALA A 143 -10.42 -0.05 -12.03
C ALA A 143 -11.35 1.16 -12.29
N LYS A 144 -12.24 1.46 -11.35
CA LYS A 144 -13.13 2.64 -11.42
C LYS A 144 -12.50 3.93 -10.91
N GLU A 145 -11.36 3.85 -10.23
CA GLU A 145 -10.70 4.99 -9.63
C GLU A 145 -9.84 5.73 -10.66
N ARG A 146 -9.81 7.05 -10.56
CA ARG A 146 -8.95 7.91 -11.40
C ARG A 146 -7.55 7.96 -10.81
N ILE A 147 -6.57 8.36 -11.63
CA ILE A 147 -5.21 8.63 -11.17
C ILE A 147 -5.24 9.78 -10.15
N PHE A 148 -5.98 10.86 -10.47
CA PHE A 148 -6.26 11.96 -9.53
C PHE A 148 -7.68 11.79 -8.98
N SER A 149 -7.79 11.13 -7.84
CA SER A 149 -9.06 10.73 -7.25
C SER A 149 -9.51 11.72 -6.18
N PHE A 150 -10.57 12.47 -6.49
CA PHE A 150 -11.10 13.54 -5.63
C PHE A 150 -11.78 12.98 -4.37
N ARG A 151 -11.57 13.68 -3.27
CA ARG A 151 -12.22 13.42 -1.98
C ARG A 151 -12.91 14.68 -1.49
N SER A 152 -14.14 14.52 -0.99
CA SER A 152 -14.86 15.60 -0.31
C SER A 152 -14.16 16.01 0.98
N ALA A 153 -14.61 17.09 1.61
CA ALA A 153 -14.16 17.56 2.92
C ALA A 153 -14.27 16.47 4.03
N ASN A 154 -15.12 15.46 3.86
CA ASN A 154 -15.25 14.31 4.76
C ASN A 154 -14.47 13.07 4.23
N HIS A 155 -13.47 13.26 3.39
CA HIS A 155 -12.63 12.22 2.77
C HIS A 155 -13.39 11.19 1.90
N ARG A 156 -14.67 11.44 1.58
CA ARG A 156 -15.51 10.50 0.81
C ARG A 156 -15.19 10.53 -0.68
N TRP A 157 -15.16 9.36 -1.27
CA TRP A 157 -15.10 9.18 -2.71
C TRP A 157 -16.51 9.08 -3.30
N ASP A 158 -16.78 9.88 -4.34
CA ASP A 158 -18.01 9.82 -5.12
C ASP A 158 -17.63 9.64 -6.61
N PRO A 159 -18.06 8.56 -7.26
CA PRO A 159 -17.75 8.31 -8.67
C PRO A 159 -18.30 9.39 -9.61
N LYS A 160 -19.38 10.08 -9.22
CA LYS A 160 -19.99 11.15 -10.01
C LYS A 160 -19.21 12.46 -9.96
N MET A 161 -18.38 12.63 -8.95
CA MET A 161 -17.55 13.83 -8.76
C MET A 161 -16.13 13.67 -9.33
N GLN A 162 -15.81 12.51 -9.91
CA GLN A 162 -14.51 12.31 -10.54
C GLN A 162 -14.44 12.97 -11.91
N ARG A 163 -13.25 13.44 -12.26
CA ARG A 163 -13.01 14.17 -13.51
C ARG A 163 -12.41 13.23 -14.58
N PRO A 164 -12.71 13.43 -15.86
CA PRO A 164 -12.06 12.68 -16.94
C PRO A 164 -10.57 13.03 -17.02
N GLU A 165 -9.76 12.03 -17.38
CA GLU A 165 -8.31 12.12 -17.54
C GLU A 165 -7.94 11.79 -18.99
N LEU A 166 -8.48 12.57 -19.94
CA LEU A 166 -8.23 12.39 -21.36
C LEU A 166 -6.85 12.96 -21.71
N TRP A 167 -6.09 12.24 -22.54
CA TRP A 167 -4.75 12.65 -23.03
C TRP A 167 -3.75 12.97 -21.92
N ASP A 168 -3.84 12.27 -20.77
CA ASP A 168 -2.99 12.48 -19.60
C ASP A 168 -3.02 13.94 -19.06
N LEU A 169 -4.13 14.62 -19.29
CA LEU A 169 -4.41 15.95 -18.73
C LEU A 169 -5.19 15.79 -17.43
N TYR A 170 -4.61 16.31 -16.34
CA TYR A 170 -5.19 16.21 -15.01
C TYR A 170 -5.79 17.54 -14.59
N ASN A 171 -7.05 17.51 -14.16
CA ASN A 171 -7.66 18.69 -13.56
C ASN A 171 -7.48 18.64 -12.04
N THR A 172 -6.52 19.40 -11.54
CA THR A 172 -6.06 19.38 -10.14
C THR A 172 -6.82 20.32 -9.21
N ARG A 173 -7.71 21.18 -9.76
CA ARG A 173 -8.40 22.20 -8.96
C ARG A 173 -9.30 21.58 -7.89
N ILE A 174 -9.03 21.85 -6.62
CA ILE A 174 -9.84 21.47 -5.46
C ILE A 174 -10.51 22.69 -4.83
N LYS A 175 -11.63 22.48 -4.14
CA LYS A 175 -12.28 23.48 -3.31
C LYS A 175 -11.75 23.45 -1.88
N PRO A 176 -11.94 24.53 -1.08
CA PRO A 176 -11.58 24.51 0.32
C PRO A 176 -12.16 23.30 1.06
N GLY A 177 -11.31 22.56 1.76
CA GLY A 177 -11.67 21.34 2.49
C GLY A 177 -11.66 20.04 1.66
N GLU A 178 -11.66 20.12 0.33
CA GLU A 178 -11.45 18.94 -0.52
C GLU A 178 -9.97 18.56 -0.55
N SER A 179 -9.69 17.29 -0.84
CA SER A 179 -8.34 16.77 -1.05
C SER A 179 -8.32 15.83 -2.26
N ILE A 180 -7.12 15.45 -2.67
CA ILE A 180 -6.95 14.53 -3.77
C ILE A 180 -6.08 13.35 -3.35
N ARG A 181 -6.43 12.15 -3.81
CA ARG A 181 -5.56 10.98 -3.73
C ARG A 181 -5.01 10.69 -5.11
N VAL A 182 -3.70 10.53 -5.19
CA VAL A 182 -3.01 10.35 -6.47
C VAL A 182 -2.35 8.97 -6.51
N PHE A 183 -2.55 8.27 -7.63
CA PHE A 183 -2.07 6.90 -7.83
C PHE A 183 -1.10 6.84 -9.00
N PRO A 184 0.18 7.20 -8.81
CA PRO A 184 1.17 7.28 -9.89
C PRO A 184 1.40 5.96 -10.62
N ILE A 185 1.22 4.84 -9.93
CA ILE A 185 1.39 3.49 -10.49
C ILE A 185 0.06 2.81 -10.85
N SER A 186 -1.01 3.59 -11.05
CA SER A 186 -2.36 3.07 -11.33
C SER A 186 -2.41 2.12 -12.52
N ASN A 187 -1.62 2.37 -13.56
CA ASN A 187 -1.59 1.60 -14.80
C ASN A 187 -0.62 0.41 -14.78
N TRP A 188 0.11 0.20 -13.70
CA TRP A 188 1.04 -0.90 -13.53
C TRP A 188 0.31 -2.20 -13.15
N THR A 189 0.77 -3.33 -13.70
CA THR A 189 0.38 -4.65 -13.22
C THR A 189 1.24 -5.10 -12.04
N GLU A 190 0.85 -6.17 -11.35
CA GLU A 190 1.70 -6.76 -10.30
C GLU A 190 3.03 -7.23 -10.89
N LEU A 191 3.00 -7.79 -12.11
CA LEU A 191 4.21 -8.24 -12.79
C LEU A 191 5.15 -7.07 -13.13
N ASP A 192 4.61 -5.93 -13.59
CA ASP A 192 5.42 -4.73 -13.87
C ASP A 192 6.14 -4.25 -12.61
N VAL A 193 5.45 -4.26 -11.45
CA VAL A 193 6.05 -3.90 -10.15
C VAL A 193 7.23 -4.81 -9.82
N TRP A 194 7.07 -6.14 -9.95
CA TRP A 194 8.13 -7.08 -9.65
C TRP A 194 9.31 -6.99 -10.62
N GLN A 195 9.04 -6.84 -11.91
CA GLN A 195 10.07 -6.66 -12.93
C GLN A 195 10.85 -5.35 -12.71
N TYR A 196 10.16 -4.27 -12.35
CA TYR A 196 10.79 -3.00 -12.09
C TYR A 196 11.64 -3.02 -10.80
N ILE A 197 11.17 -3.68 -9.74
CA ILE A 197 11.94 -3.93 -8.52
C ILE A 197 13.24 -4.67 -8.85
N HIS A 198 13.15 -5.68 -9.70
CA HIS A 198 14.33 -6.44 -10.11
C HIS A 198 15.30 -5.62 -10.97
N LEU A 199 14.76 -4.88 -11.95
CA LEU A 199 15.56 -4.08 -12.88
C LEU A 199 16.32 -2.95 -12.17
N GLU A 200 15.65 -2.25 -11.25
CA GLU A 200 16.18 -1.09 -10.54
C GLU A 200 16.82 -1.45 -9.20
N ASN A 201 16.86 -2.73 -8.84
CA ASN A 201 17.38 -3.23 -7.55
C ASN A 201 16.75 -2.52 -6.35
N ILE A 202 15.44 -2.33 -6.37
CA ILE A 202 14.71 -1.63 -5.31
C ILE A 202 14.69 -2.48 -4.05
N PRO A 203 15.15 -1.95 -2.89
CA PRO A 203 15.04 -2.66 -1.62
C PRO A 203 13.57 -2.88 -1.23
N ILE A 204 13.26 -4.10 -0.80
CA ILE A 204 11.93 -4.49 -0.30
C ILE A 204 12.04 -5.28 1.00
N VAL A 205 10.94 -5.36 1.74
CA VAL A 205 10.88 -6.08 3.01
C VAL A 205 11.22 -7.56 2.80
N PRO A 206 12.06 -8.18 3.67
CA PRO A 206 12.42 -9.60 3.55
C PRO A 206 11.24 -10.58 3.56
N LEU A 207 10.08 -10.17 4.08
CA LEU A 207 8.85 -10.97 4.08
C LEU A 207 8.34 -11.36 2.68
N TYR A 208 8.78 -10.68 1.62
CA TYR A 208 8.45 -11.04 0.25
C TYR A 208 9.23 -12.25 -0.27
N TYR A 209 10.34 -12.59 0.35
CA TYR A 209 11.17 -13.75 -0.01
C TYR A 209 10.80 -14.96 0.83
N ALA A 210 10.82 -16.14 0.23
CA ALA A 210 10.57 -17.38 0.94
C ALA A 210 11.64 -17.63 2.01
N ALA A 211 11.17 -17.96 3.21
CA ALA A 211 12.00 -18.36 4.32
C ALA A 211 11.21 -19.29 5.25
N VAL A 212 11.91 -20.10 6.02
CA VAL A 212 11.29 -20.94 7.05
C VAL A 212 10.79 -20.05 8.19
N ARG A 213 9.47 -19.98 8.36
CA ARG A 213 8.82 -19.12 9.36
C ARG A 213 7.81 -19.88 10.20
N PRO A 214 7.62 -19.49 11.48
CA PRO A 214 6.58 -20.07 12.32
C PRO A 214 5.19 -19.62 11.82
N VAL A 215 4.32 -20.57 11.53
CA VAL A 215 2.95 -20.32 11.07
C VAL A 215 1.95 -21.19 11.80
N VAL A 216 0.70 -20.71 11.87
CA VAL A 216 -0.47 -21.51 12.24
C VAL A 216 -1.45 -21.52 11.08
N GLU A 217 -2.21 -22.59 10.94
CA GLU A 217 -3.24 -22.70 9.92
C GLU A 217 -4.62 -22.32 10.51
N ARG A 218 -5.29 -21.35 9.91
CA ARG A 218 -6.64 -20.89 10.25
C ARG A 218 -7.47 -20.77 8.99
N ASP A 219 -8.57 -21.50 8.94
CA ASP A 219 -9.51 -21.43 7.79
C ASP A 219 -8.82 -21.61 6.42
N GLY A 220 -7.84 -22.52 6.36
CA GLY A 220 -7.04 -22.79 5.17
C GLY A 220 -5.99 -21.69 4.84
N MET A 221 -5.78 -20.74 5.74
CA MET A 221 -4.78 -19.67 5.59
C MET A 221 -3.60 -19.88 6.54
N LEU A 222 -2.39 -19.63 6.06
CA LEU A 222 -1.17 -19.65 6.88
C LEU A 222 -0.92 -18.28 7.50
N ILE A 223 -1.12 -18.19 8.81
CA ILE A 223 -0.89 -16.96 9.57
C ILE A 223 0.46 -17.06 10.27
N MET A 224 1.36 -16.13 9.98
CA MET A 224 2.67 -16.10 10.62
C MET A 224 2.55 -15.74 12.10
N VAL A 225 3.28 -16.42 12.95
CA VAL A 225 3.44 -16.11 14.37
C VAL A 225 4.66 -15.19 14.51
N ASP A 226 4.43 -13.89 14.47
CA ASP A 226 5.52 -12.90 14.44
C ASP A 226 6.04 -12.57 15.84
N ASP A 227 5.16 -12.48 16.83
CA ASP A 227 5.51 -12.15 18.21
C ASP A 227 4.56 -12.77 19.24
N ALA A 228 4.84 -12.52 20.53
CA ALA A 228 4.10 -13.08 21.66
C ALA A 228 2.65 -12.59 21.78
N ARG A 229 2.23 -11.57 20.99
CA ARG A 229 0.85 -11.09 20.96
C ARG A 229 -0.08 -12.03 20.18
N MET A 230 0.48 -13.02 19.48
CA MET A 230 -0.32 -14.00 18.75
C MET A 230 -1.06 -14.93 19.72
N GLU A 231 -2.38 -14.77 19.74
CA GLU A 231 -3.25 -15.65 20.52
C GLU A 231 -3.52 -16.94 19.74
N LEU A 232 -3.01 -18.06 20.24
CA LEU A 232 -3.26 -19.39 19.67
C LEU A 232 -4.61 -19.90 20.16
N LYS A 233 -5.43 -20.43 19.24
CA LYS A 233 -6.69 -21.08 19.58
C LYS A 233 -6.41 -22.48 20.17
N PRO A 234 -7.35 -23.01 20.99
CA PRO A 234 -7.22 -24.39 21.51
C PRO A 234 -7.02 -25.39 20.37
N GLY A 235 -5.95 -26.18 20.46
CA GLY A 235 -5.59 -27.19 19.46
C GLY A 235 -4.72 -26.70 18.29
N GLU A 236 -4.51 -25.39 18.13
CA GLU A 236 -3.56 -24.89 17.15
C GLU A 236 -2.12 -25.26 17.52
N LYS A 237 -1.35 -25.63 16.51
CA LYS A 237 0.08 -25.92 16.67
C LYS A 237 0.89 -25.04 15.72
N VAL A 238 1.93 -24.43 16.25
CA VAL A 238 2.89 -23.70 15.44
C VAL A 238 3.68 -24.71 14.60
N GLN A 239 3.72 -24.48 13.30
CA GLN A 239 4.48 -25.23 12.32
C GLN A 239 5.55 -24.33 11.72
N TYR A 240 6.68 -24.89 11.32
CA TYR A 240 7.72 -24.17 10.59
C TYR A 240 7.63 -24.58 9.12
N LYS A 241 7.29 -23.63 8.25
CA LYS A 241 7.11 -23.84 6.80
C LYS A 241 7.90 -22.81 6.01
N SER A 242 8.36 -23.20 4.82
CA SER A 242 8.90 -22.25 3.84
C SER A 242 7.74 -21.43 3.28
N VAL A 243 7.69 -20.13 3.62
CA VAL A 243 6.59 -19.24 3.25
C VAL A 243 7.10 -17.87 2.88
N ARG A 244 6.35 -17.18 2.01
CA ARG A 244 6.51 -15.76 1.68
C ARG A 244 5.16 -15.04 1.68
N PHE A 245 5.20 -13.72 1.65
CA PHE A 245 4.00 -12.91 1.47
C PHE A 245 3.93 -12.38 0.04
N ARG A 246 2.75 -12.39 -0.59
CA ARG A 246 2.50 -11.71 -1.88
C ARG A 246 2.10 -10.25 -1.67
N THR A 247 1.45 -9.97 -0.56
CA THR A 247 1.05 -8.62 -0.15
C THR A 247 1.27 -8.47 1.35
N LEU A 248 1.59 -7.26 1.80
CA LEU A 248 1.79 -6.96 3.21
C LEU A 248 0.68 -6.05 3.73
N GLY A 249 0.16 -6.39 4.87
CA GLY A 249 -0.90 -5.67 5.55
C GLY A 249 -0.70 -5.63 7.05
N CYS A 250 -1.80 -5.68 7.79
CA CYS A 250 -1.75 -5.82 9.24
C CYS A 250 -1.53 -7.29 9.62
N TYR A 251 -0.62 -7.53 10.52
CA TYR A 251 -0.48 -8.77 11.23
C TYR A 251 -1.62 -8.91 12.26
N PRO A 252 -2.30 -9.98 12.45
CA PRO A 252 -2.26 -11.26 11.74
C PRO A 252 -3.31 -11.39 10.61
N LEU A 253 -3.76 -10.29 10.01
CA LEU A 253 -4.83 -10.25 9.00
C LEU A 253 -4.32 -10.53 7.57
N THR A 254 -3.05 -10.85 7.45
CA THR A 254 -2.41 -11.14 6.15
C THR A 254 -1.84 -12.54 6.19
N ALA A 255 -2.34 -13.40 5.30
CA ALA A 255 -1.83 -14.76 5.17
C ALA A 255 -0.55 -14.82 4.34
N ALA A 256 0.32 -15.75 4.71
CA ALA A 256 1.46 -16.16 3.91
C ALA A 256 1.04 -17.26 2.92
N VAL A 257 1.87 -17.50 1.91
CA VAL A 257 1.76 -18.62 0.97
C VAL A 257 2.99 -19.51 1.06
N GLU A 258 2.81 -20.82 0.95
CA GLU A 258 3.94 -21.74 0.82
C GLU A 258 4.66 -21.44 -0.49
N SER A 259 5.98 -21.31 -0.41
CA SER A 259 6.82 -20.98 -1.55
C SER A 259 8.28 -21.28 -1.25
N GLU A 260 9.04 -21.60 -2.29
CA GLU A 260 10.49 -21.72 -2.26
C GLU A 260 11.21 -20.54 -2.94
N ALA A 261 10.45 -19.57 -3.44
CA ALA A 261 10.99 -18.39 -4.15
C ALA A 261 11.70 -17.44 -3.17
N ALA A 262 13.01 -17.59 -3.07
CA ALA A 262 13.89 -16.84 -2.18
C ALA A 262 14.61 -15.66 -2.89
N THR A 263 14.43 -15.53 -4.22
CA THR A 263 15.05 -14.50 -5.04
C THR A 263 14.00 -13.80 -5.93
N LEU A 264 14.29 -12.58 -6.39
CA LEU A 264 13.39 -11.84 -7.30
C LEU A 264 13.08 -12.60 -8.60
N PRO A 265 14.06 -13.22 -9.31
CA PRO A 265 13.75 -14.03 -10.50
C PRO A 265 12.77 -15.17 -10.20
N GLU A 266 12.90 -15.87 -9.08
CA GLU A 266 12.00 -16.95 -8.68
C GLU A 266 10.60 -16.42 -8.37
N ILE A 267 10.48 -15.28 -7.70
CA ILE A 267 9.20 -14.60 -7.45
C ILE A 267 8.52 -14.24 -8.77
N ILE A 268 9.27 -13.66 -9.72
CA ILE A 268 8.76 -13.32 -11.06
C ILE A 268 8.28 -14.57 -11.80
N GLN A 269 9.03 -15.66 -11.71
CA GLN A 269 8.65 -16.94 -12.32
C GLN A 269 7.34 -17.49 -11.71
N GLU A 270 7.20 -17.47 -10.39
CA GLU A 270 5.93 -17.84 -9.73
C GLU A 270 4.77 -16.94 -10.21
N MET A 271 5.00 -15.64 -10.36
CA MET A 271 3.98 -14.70 -10.81
C MET A 271 3.47 -15.03 -12.22
N LEU A 272 4.35 -15.41 -13.14
CA LEU A 272 3.99 -15.81 -14.50
C LEU A 272 3.09 -17.07 -14.54
N LEU A 273 3.21 -17.93 -13.53
CA LEU A 273 2.42 -19.15 -13.40
C LEU A 273 1.13 -18.94 -12.60
N THR A 274 1.00 -17.85 -11.87
CA THR A 274 -0.12 -17.58 -10.96
C THR A 274 -1.33 -17.01 -11.72
N ARG A 275 -2.52 -17.56 -11.43
CA ARG A 275 -3.81 -17.10 -11.99
C ARG A 275 -4.70 -16.38 -10.98
N THR A 276 -4.23 -16.22 -9.73
CA THR A 276 -5.01 -15.63 -8.63
C THR A 276 -4.52 -14.24 -8.27
N SER A 277 -5.43 -13.35 -7.85
CA SER A 277 -5.07 -12.02 -7.36
C SER A 277 -4.16 -12.09 -6.13
N GLU A 278 -3.23 -11.13 -6.01
CA GLU A 278 -2.38 -10.96 -4.84
C GLU A 278 -3.16 -10.73 -3.53
N ARG A 279 -4.37 -10.18 -3.62
CA ARG A 279 -5.22 -9.86 -2.48
C ARG A 279 -5.96 -11.05 -1.91
N GLN A 280 -5.96 -12.21 -2.54
CA GLN A 280 -6.67 -13.40 -2.09
C GLN A 280 -6.28 -13.85 -0.66
N GLY A 281 -5.07 -13.54 -0.20
CA GLY A 281 -4.62 -13.82 1.17
C GLY A 281 -5.02 -12.77 2.22
N ARG A 282 -5.83 -11.76 1.88
CA ARG A 282 -6.28 -10.74 2.85
C ARG A 282 -7.65 -11.07 3.42
N MET A 283 -7.72 -11.26 4.72
CA MET A 283 -8.99 -11.59 5.42
C MET A 283 -10.09 -10.56 5.18
N ILE A 284 -9.73 -9.27 5.12
CA ILE A 284 -10.69 -8.17 4.94
C ILE A 284 -11.44 -8.24 3.59
N ASP A 285 -10.85 -8.86 2.57
CA ASP A 285 -11.47 -8.95 1.25
C ASP A 285 -12.51 -10.08 1.17
N HIS A 286 -12.57 -10.94 2.18
CA HIS A 286 -13.54 -12.03 2.31
C HIS A 286 -14.80 -11.64 3.10
N ASP A 287 -14.81 -10.48 3.77
CA ASP A 287 -15.88 -10.09 4.70
C ASP A 287 -17.24 -9.81 4.02
N SER A 288 -17.26 -9.34 2.75
CA SER A 288 -18.48 -9.24 1.93
C SER A 288 -18.20 -8.85 0.47
N ALA A 289 -19.08 -9.23 -0.45
CA ALA A 289 -19.01 -8.79 -1.86
C ALA A 289 -19.17 -7.26 -1.95
N GLY A 290 -18.25 -6.58 -2.65
CA GLY A 290 -18.25 -5.12 -2.79
C GLY A 290 -17.74 -4.32 -1.58
N SER A 291 -17.16 -4.99 -0.56
CA SER A 291 -16.66 -4.37 0.66
C SER A 291 -15.69 -3.20 0.38
N MET A 292 -14.80 -3.35 -0.60
CA MET A 292 -13.82 -2.32 -0.95
C MET A 292 -14.43 -1.05 -1.58
N GLU A 293 -15.49 -1.17 -2.39
CA GLU A 293 -16.18 0.00 -2.95
C GLU A 293 -16.88 0.80 -1.84
N LYS A 294 -17.53 0.10 -0.90
CA LYS A 294 -18.14 0.73 0.29
C LYS A 294 -17.09 1.41 1.16
N LYS A 295 -15.96 0.78 1.41
CA LYS A 295 -14.86 1.35 2.20
C LYS A 295 -14.25 2.60 1.57
N LYS A 296 -14.15 2.69 0.23
CA LYS A 296 -13.75 3.93 -0.46
C LYS A 296 -14.72 5.06 -0.20
N GLN A 297 -16.03 4.79 -0.24
CA GLN A 297 -17.06 5.79 0.08
C GLN A 297 -16.93 6.28 1.54
N GLU A 298 -16.44 5.45 2.44
CA GLU A 298 -16.17 5.76 3.84
C GLU A 298 -14.82 6.46 4.06
N GLY A 299 -14.00 6.59 3.02
CA GLY A 299 -12.70 7.26 3.08
C GLY A 299 -11.48 6.34 3.17
N TYR A 300 -11.68 5.02 3.01
CA TYR A 300 -10.56 4.07 2.92
C TYR A 300 -9.71 4.33 1.68
N PHE A 301 -8.44 3.94 1.80
CA PHE A 301 -7.43 4.13 0.73
C PHE A 301 -7.37 2.91 -0.19
#